data_3b00f5fd1e124528f90492aac9edf3e8
#
_entry.id   3b00f5fd1e124528f90492aac9edf3e8
#
_cell.length_a   1.000
_cell.length_b   1.000
_cell.length_c   1.000
_cell.angle_alpha   90.00
_cell.angle_beta   90.00
_cell.angle_gamma   90.00
#
_symmetry.space_group_name_H-M   'P 1'
#
loop_
_entity.id
_entity.type
_entity.pdbx_description
1 polymer ?
#
loop_
_entity_poly.entity_id
_entity_poly.type
_entity_poly.pdbx_seq_one_letter_code
_entity_poly.pdbx_strand_id
1 'polypeptide(L)'
;LYPFTASVPQNASGTALVRVHVSWVACKEQCVPGDATLETKIPVASSAAASPEAPLIEAAESQVPDPAPKDIRAVKNGSRVLISVPGHHADITFFPEAPGTVFKSDTGPVIHQGDTTARAYTVSVQPGMKFGNVDGLLLIDGGKKNGGATYQLTVTPESGSVPAAAAAAVTSGGTGTPDGGLKQLTFLTAALFAALGGLILN
;
A
#
# COMPACT_ATOMS: atom_id res chain seq x y z
N LEU A 1 -4.34 2.27 -16.82
CA LEU A 1 -4.95 1.07 -17.44
C LEU A 1 -5.23 0.03 -16.38
N TYR A 2 -6.42 -0.60 -16.46
CA TYR A 2 -6.83 -1.69 -15.58
C TYR A 2 -7.03 -2.92 -16.48
N PRO A 3 -6.01 -3.81 -16.61
CA PRO A 3 -6.15 -5.01 -17.41
C PRO A 3 -7.11 -5.99 -16.74
N PHE A 4 -7.89 -6.69 -17.54
CA PHE A 4 -8.72 -7.81 -17.09
C PHE A 4 -8.74 -8.91 -18.14
N THR A 5 -8.96 -10.13 -17.71
CA THR A 5 -9.08 -11.30 -18.58
C THR A 5 -10.52 -11.72 -18.68
N ALA A 6 -11.01 -11.93 -19.89
CA ALA A 6 -12.32 -12.49 -20.15
C ALA A 6 -12.18 -13.85 -20.84
N SER A 7 -12.92 -14.85 -20.36
CA SER A 7 -12.98 -16.17 -20.98
C SER A 7 -14.12 -16.24 -21.98
N VAL A 8 -13.83 -16.73 -23.17
CA VAL A 8 -14.82 -16.95 -24.22
C VAL A 8 -15.17 -18.45 -24.27
N PRO A 9 -16.47 -18.83 -24.30
CA PRO A 9 -16.85 -20.23 -24.46
C PRO A 9 -16.28 -20.85 -25.74
N GLN A 10 -15.91 -22.15 -25.70
CA GLN A 10 -15.27 -22.82 -26.83
C GLN A 10 -16.11 -22.86 -28.11
N ASN A 11 -17.44 -22.79 -27.99
CA ASN A 11 -18.38 -22.77 -29.09
C ASN A 11 -18.81 -21.37 -29.53
N ALA A 12 -18.19 -20.31 -28.98
CA ALA A 12 -18.53 -18.96 -29.38
C ALA A 12 -17.97 -18.64 -30.76
N SER A 13 -18.76 -17.92 -31.53
CA SER A 13 -18.40 -17.46 -32.88
C SER A 13 -19.02 -16.08 -33.15
N GLY A 14 -18.53 -15.40 -34.19
CA GLY A 14 -19.05 -14.11 -34.60
C GLY A 14 -18.43 -12.93 -33.84
N THR A 15 -19.19 -12.19 -33.07
CA THR A 15 -18.73 -10.99 -32.37
C THR A 15 -19.17 -11.02 -30.92
N ALA A 16 -18.22 -10.86 -29.99
CA ALA A 16 -18.49 -10.68 -28.58
C ALA A 16 -18.70 -9.18 -28.28
N LEU A 17 -19.78 -8.86 -27.58
CA LEU A 17 -20.00 -7.52 -27.03
C LEU A 17 -19.42 -7.48 -25.61
N VAL A 18 -18.43 -6.66 -25.39
CA VAL A 18 -17.88 -6.40 -24.06
C VAL A 18 -18.45 -5.07 -23.59
N ARG A 19 -19.13 -5.08 -22.43
CA ARG A 19 -19.66 -3.91 -21.76
C ARG A 19 -19.03 -3.79 -20.40
N VAL A 20 -18.41 -2.65 -20.11
CA VAL A 20 -17.77 -2.36 -18.83
C VAL A 20 -18.43 -1.12 -18.23
N HIS A 21 -18.93 -1.27 -17.00
CA HIS A 21 -19.39 -0.14 -16.19
C HIS A 21 -18.29 0.23 -15.20
N VAL A 22 -17.90 1.50 -15.20
CA VAL A 22 -16.85 2.03 -14.33
C VAL A 22 -17.46 3.11 -13.46
N SER A 23 -17.26 3.01 -12.16
CA SER A 23 -17.62 4.04 -11.18
C SER A 23 -16.37 4.53 -10.46
N TRP A 24 -16.28 5.81 -10.21
CA TRP A 24 -15.14 6.41 -9.51
C TRP A 24 -15.60 7.56 -8.62
N VAL A 25 -14.72 7.95 -7.69
CA VAL A 25 -14.86 9.16 -6.90
C VAL A 25 -13.59 9.98 -7.08
N ALA A 26 -13.71 11.20 -7.57
CA ALA A 26 -12.61 12.13 -7.68
C ALA A 26 -12.66 13.12 -6.51
N CYS A 27 -11.61 13.19 -5.71
CA CYS A 27 -11.55 14.03 -4.51
C CYS A 27 -10.43 15.07 -4.63
N LYS A 28 -10.76 16.35 -4.36
CA LYS A 28 -9.82 17.43 -4.11
C LYS A 28 -10.25 18.16 -2.83
N GLU A 29 -11.17 19.12 -2.93
CA GLU A 29 -11.83 19.75 -1.78
C GLU A 29 -13.14 19.06 -1.44
N GLN A 30 -13.81 18.57 -2.46
CA GLN A 30 -15.02 17.75 -2.37
C GLN A 30 -14.84 16.47 -3.17
N CYS A 31 -15.49 15.41 -2.74
CA CYS A 31 -15.52 14.14 -3.46
C CYS A 31 -16.70 14.15 -4.43
N VAL A 32 -16.41 14.06 -5.73
CA VAL A 32 -17.40 14.03 -6.80
C VAL A 32 -17.46 12.60 -7.35
N PRO A 33 -18.61 11.91 -7.21
CA PRO A 33 -18.81 10.62 -7.84
C PRO A 33 -19.01 10.79 -9.35
N GLY A 34 -18.56 9.80 -10.10
CA GLY A 34 -18.79 9.71 -11.54
C GLY A 34 -18.91 8.25 -11.96
N ASP A 35 -19.54 8.04 -13.09
CA ASP A 35 -19.66 6.73 -13.72
C ASP A 35 -19.65 6.82 -15.24
N ALA A 36 -19.31 5.72 -15.90
CA ALA A 36 -19.38 5.56 -17.33
C ALA A 36 -19.61 4.11 -17.72
N THR A 37 -20.36 3.91 -18.78
CA THR A 37 -20.48 2.60 -19.43
C THR A 37 -19.78 2.64 -20.77
N LEU A 38 -18.82 1.74 -20.95
CA LEU A 38 -18.05 1.57 -22.17
C LEU A 38 -18.49 0.28 -22.87
N GLU A 39 -18.63 0.30 -24.18
CA GLU A 39 -18.94 -0.87 -24.97
C GLU A 39 -17.95 -1.02 -26.12
N THR A 40 -17.52 -2.24 -26.36
CA THR A 40 -16.71 -2.58 -27.53
C THR A 40 -17.12 -3.92 -28.10
N LYS A 41 -16.92 -4.08 -29.39
CA LYS A 41 -17.19 -5.32 -30.11
C LYS A 41 -15.87 -5.98 -30.50
N ILE A 42 -15.69 -7.21 -30.10
CA ILE A 42 -14.48 -7.98 -30.36
C ILE A 42 -14.85 -9.18 -31.27
N PRO A 43 -14.22 -9.32 -32.44
CA PRO A 43 -14.44 -10.50 -33.28
C PRO A 43 -13.91 -11.75 -32.60
N VAL A 44 -14.69 -12.81 -32.59
CA VAL A 44 -14.31 -14.12 -32.07
C VAL A 44 -13.81 -14.97 -33.23
N ALA A 45 -12.55 -15.34 -33.19
CA ALA A 45 -11.89 -16.18 -34.21
C ALA A 45 -11.34 -17.46 -33.61
N SER A 46 -11.11 -18.45 -34.46
CA SER A 46 -10.49 -19.73 -34.06
C SER A 46 -9.01 -19.61 -33.67
N SER A 47 -8.36 -18.50 -34.05
CA SER A 47 -6.98 -18.17 -33.67
C SER A 47 -6.93 -16.73 -33.17
N ALA A 48 -6.21 -16.52 -32.08
CA ALA A 48 -5.98 -15.18 -31.55
C ALA A 48 -4.94 -14.46 -32.42
N ALA A 49 -5.21 -13.15 -32.70
CA ALA A 49 -4.21 -12.25 -33.27
C ALA A 49 -4.03 -11.09 -32.31
N ALA A 50 -2.78 -10.67 -32.11
CA ALA A 50 -2.49 -9.51 -31.28
C ALA A 50 -3.04 -8.24 -31.95
N SER A 51 -3.72 -7.39 -31.17
CA SER A 51 -4.16 -6.08 -31.65
C SER A 51 -3.00 -5.06 -31.59
N PRO A 52 -3.11 -3.93 -32.29
CA PRO A 52 -2.12 -2.84 -32.16
C PRO A 52 -1.96 -2.33 -30.72
N GLU A 53 -2.95 -2.51 -29.87
CA GLU A 53 -2.96 -2.10 -28.47
C GLU A 53 -2.34 -3.16 -27.53
N ALA A 54 -2.00 -4.36 -28.01
CA ALA A 54 -1.42 -5.42 -27.20
C ALA A 54 -0.22 -4.96 -26.37
N PRO A 55 0.74 -4.15 -26.88
CA PRO A 55 1.86 -3.66 -26.07
C PRO A 55 1.43 -2.78 -24.89
N LEU A 56 0.32 -2.04 -25.01
CA LEU A 56 -0.23 -1.23 -23.92
C LEU A 56 -0.84 -2.11 -22.82
N ILE A 57 -1.50 -3.21 -23.23
CA ILE A 57 -2.07 -4.19 -22.30
C ILE A 57 -0.94 -4.91 -21.55
N GLU A 58 0.07 -5.41 -22.26
CA GLU A 58 1.24 -6.07 -21.68
C GLU A 58 1.97 -5.15 -20.69
N ALA A 59 2.16 -3.87 -21.04
CA ALA A 59 2.75 -2.87 -20.13
C ALA A 59 1.89 -2.65 -18.88
N ALA A 60 0.56 -2.70 -18.98
CA ALA A 60 -0.33 -2.59 -17.84
C ALA A 60 -0.31 -3.87 -16.99
N GLU A 61 -0.32 -5.05 -17.61
CA GLU A 61 -0.24 -6.35 -16.93
C GLU A 61 1.06 -6.49 -16.14
N SER A 62 2.17 -6.00 -16.67
CA SER A 62 3.45 -6.02 -15.95
C SER A 62 3.44 -5.22 -14.64
N GLN A 63 2.49 -4.30 -14.47
CA GLN A 63 2.31 -3.51 -13.25
C GLN A 63 1.32 -4.14 -12.26
N VAL A 64 0.57 -5.15 -12.66
CA VAL A 64 -0.32 -5.88 -11.75
C VAL A 64 0.53 -6.56 -10.66
N PRO A 65 0.11 -6.48 -9.39
CA PRO A 65 0.80 -7.16 -8.31
C PRO A 65 0.88 -8.66 -8.54
N ASP A 66 2.02 -9.25 -8.23
CA ASP A 66 2.16 -10.71 -8.25
C ASP A 66 1.56 -11.32 -6.98
N PRO A 67 1.13 -12.57 -6.99
CA PRO A 67 0.81 -13.29 -5.76
C PRO A 67 2.02 -13.30 -4.83
N ALA A 68 1.79 -13.04 -3.54
CA ALA A 68 2.88 -13.02 -2.57
C ALA A 68 3.56 -14.40 -2.43
N PRO A 69 4.90 -14.46 -2.33
CA PRO A 69 5.63 -15.67 -1.97
C PRO A 69 5.16 -16.24 -0.63
N LYS A 70 5.16 -17.57 -0.52
CA LYS A 70 4.66 -18.28 0.68
C LYS A 70 5.53 -18.14 1.93
N ASP A 71 6.73 -17.62 1.79
CA ASP A 71 7.70 -17.38 2.84
C ASP A 71 7.59 -15.99 3.47
N ILE A 72 6.74 -15.11 2.93
CA ILE A 72 6.33 -13.88 3.60
C ILE A 72 5.44 -14.23 4.79
N ARG A 73 5.78 -13.69 5.96
CA ARG A 73 5.10 -13.99 7.21
C ARG A 73 4.58 -12.74 7.88
N ALA A 74 3.49 -12.90 8.64
CA ALA A 74 2.98 -11.88 9.53
C ALA A 74 2.87 -12.44 10.95
N VAL A 75 3.31 -11.66 11.94
CA VAL A 75 3.18 -11.99 13.37
C VAL A 75 2.38 -10.87 14.02
N LYS A 76 1.39 -11.25 14.83
CA LYS A 76 0.52 -10.32 15.56
C LYS A 76 0.78 -10.37 17.06
N ASN A 77 0.86 -9.19 17.67
CA ASN A 77 0.88 -9.00 19.12
C ASN A 77 -0.01 -7.81 19.50
N GLY A 78 -1.18 -8.09 20.02
CA GLY A 78 -2.20 -7.06 20.31
C GLY A 78 -2.60 -6.28 19.05
N SER A 79 -2.39 -4.98 19.06
CA SER A 79 -2.66 -4.08 17.92
C SER A 79 -1.46 -3.93 16.97
N ARG A 80 -0.42 -4.72 17.13
CA ARG A 80 0.79 -4.65 16.28
C ARG A 80 0.87 -5.84 15.37
N VAL A 81 1.28 -5.58 14.13
CA VAL A 81 1.58 -6.61 13.12
C VAL A 81 2.99 -6.38 12.60
N LEU A 82 3.81 -7.40 12.64
CA LEU A 82 5.13 -7.44 12.01
C LEU A 82 5.00 -8.22 10.71
N ILE A 83 5.31 -7.59 9.59
CA ILE A 83 5.42 -8.25 8.29
C ILE A 83 6.91 -8.49 8.03
N SER A 84 7.26 -9.73 7.70
CA SER A 84 8.64 -10.18 7.46
C SER A 84 8.75 -10.76 6.06
N VAL A 85 9.78 -10.33 5.34
CA VAL A 85 10.08 -10.71 3.96
C VAL A 85 11.50 -11.27 3.91
N PRO A 86 11.73 -12.43 3.28
CA PRO A 86 13.08 -12.94 3.07
C PRO A 86 13.92 -11.98 2.23
N GLY A 87 15.22 -11.93 2.52
CA GLY A 87 16.18 -11.05 1.85
C GLY A 87 16.39 -9.71 2.55
N HIS A 88 17.39 -8.99 2.05
CA HIS A 88 17.72 -7.64 2.50
C HIS A 88 17.05 -6.60 1.57
N HIS A 89 16.13 -5.83 2.13
CA HIS A 89 15.36 -4.82 1.42
C HIS A 89 15.54 -3.46 2.08
N ALA A 90 15.64 -2.40 1.29
CA ALA A 90 15.76 -1.03 1.79
C ALA A 90 14.45 -0.52 2.37
N ASP A 91 13.32 -0.94 1.79
CA ASP A 91 11.98 -0.55 2.25
C ASP A 91 10.95 -1.66 2.06
N ILE A 92 10.01 -1.71 3.00
CA ILE A 92 8.80 -2.53 2.93
C ILE A 92 7.61 -1.63 3.26
N THR A 93 6.72 -1.42 2.31
CA THR A 93 5.50 -0.63 2.52
C THR A 93 4.27 -1.49 2.29
N PHE A 94 3.33 -1.47 3.24
CA PHE A 94 2.09 -2.23 3.17
C PHE A 94 0.87 -1.32 3.12
N PHE A 95 -0.03 -1.58 2.19
CA PHE A 95 -1.32 -0.91 2.02
C PHE A 95 -2.45 -1.92 2.28
N PRO A 96 -3.21 -1.77 3.38
CA PRO A 96 -4.27 -2.71 3.73
C PRO A 96 -5.48 -2.55 2.82
N GLU A 97 -6.09 -3.69 2.47
CA GLU A 97 -7.36 -3.75 1.73
C GLU A 97 -8.50 -4.34 2.59
N ALA A 98 -8.19 -4.85 3.79
CA ALA A 98 -9.20 -5.44 4.66
C ALA A 98 -10.23 -4.40 5.13
N PRO A 99 -11.54 -4.59 4.88
CA PRO A 99 -12.57 -3.66 5.29
C PRO A 99 -12.55 -3.42 6.81
N GLY A 100 -12.67 -2.16 7.21
CA GLY A 100 -12.69 -1.78 8.63
C GLY A 100 -11.38 -1.93 9.38
N THR A 101 -10.30 -2.28 8.69
CA THR A 101 -8.95 -2.36 9.24
C THR A 101 -8.14 -1.17 8.75
N VAL A 102 -7.54 -0.43 9.67
CA VAL A 102 -6.67 0.70 9.36
C VAL A 102 -5.29 0.40 9.91
N PHE A 103 -4.30 0.39 9.04
CA PHE A 103 -2.90 0.42 9.44
C PHE A 103 -2.48 1.88 9.61
N LYS A 104 -1.98 2.23 10.78
CA LYS A 104 -1.47 3.59 11.01
C LYS A 104 -0.18 3.78 10.24
N SER A 105 -0.01 5.00 9.72
CA SER A 105 1.15 5.37 8.90
C SER A 105 2.44 5.56 9.70
N ASP A 106 2.40 5.61 11.04
CA ASP A 106 3.60 5.57 11.87
C ASP A 106 4.18 4.14 11.89
N THR A 107 4.68 3.78 10.73
CA THR A 107 5.46 2.58 10.54
C THR A 107 6.82 2.80 11.16
N GLY A 108 7.24 1.84 11.96
CA GLY A 108 8.60 1.79 12.47
C GLY A 108 9.64 1.69 11.34
N PRO A 109 10.93 1.82 11.67
CA PRO A 109 12.00 1.59 10.71
C PRO A 109 11.96 0.16 10.20
N VAL A 110 12.58 -0.03 9.04
CA VAL A 110 12.89 -1.36 8.52
C VAL A 110 13.91 -2.02 9.46
N ILE A 111 13.70 -3.27 9.78
CA ILE A 111 14.53 -4.07 10.68
C ILE A 111 15.10 -5.25 9.92
N HIS A 112 16.40 -5.44 9.99
CA HIS A 112 17.08 -6.59 9.41
C HIS A 112 17.40 -7.60 10.50
N GLN A 113 16.97 -8.85 10.31
CA GLN A 113 17.23 -9.97 11.22
C GLN A 113 17.73 -11.17 10.42
N GLY A 114 19.04 -11.43 10.46
CA GLY A 114 19.65 -12.43 9.58
C GLY A 114 19.36 -12.09 8.11
N ASP A 115 18.88 -13.04 7.35
CA ASP A 115 18.50 -12.89 5.95
C ASP A 115 16.99 -12.55 5.80
N THR A 116 16.47 -11.69 6.66
CA THR A 116 15.07 -11.30 6.65
C THR A 116 14.95 -9.80 6.94
N THR A 117 14.12 -9.14 6.17
CA THR A 117 13.73 -7.75 6.39
C THR A 117 12.31 -7.70 6.94
N ALA A 118 12.08 -6.93 7.98
CA ALA A 118 10.79 -6.83 8.63
C ALA A 118 10.40 -5.37 8.92
N ARG A 119 9.10 -5.11 8.98
CA ARG A 119 8.56 -3.82 9.40
C ARG A 119 7.30 -4.01 10.25
N ALA A 120 7.20 -3.22 11.31
CA ALA A 120 6.05 -3.26 12.21
C ALA A 120 5.03 -2.17 11.85
N TYR A 121 3.76 -2.52 11.97
CA TYR A 121 2.62 -1.67 11.71
C TYR A 121 1.68 -1.68 12.93
N THR A 122 1.06 -0.54 13.22
CA THR A 122 -0.03 -0.47 14.19
C THR A 122 -1.36 -0.64 13.47
N VAL A 123 -2.18 -1.57 13.95
CA VAL A 123 -3.48 -1.89 13.37
C VAL A 123 -4.58 -1.36 14.30
N SER A 124 -5.52 -0.63 13.74
CA SER A 124 -6.79 -0.29 14.39
C SER A 124 -7.93 -0.98 13.66
N VAL A 125 -8.84 -1.60 14.40
CA VAL A 125 -10.01 -2.28 13.86
C VAL A 125 -11.25 -1.53 14.31
N GLN A 126 -12.20 -1.31 13.41
CA GLN A 126 -13.46 -0.66 13.75
C GLN A 126 -14.26 -1.47 14.80
N PRO A 127 -15.02 -0.81 15.69
CA PRO A 127 -15.83 -1.50 16.67
C PRO A 127 -16.76 -2.54 16.01
N GLY A 128 -16.79 -3.75 16.57
CA GLY A 128 -17.61 -4.86 16.06
C GLY A 128 -16.95 -5.69 14.94
N MET A 129 -15.84 -5.24 14.38
CA MET A 129 -15.07 -6.02 13.41
C MET A 129 -13.92 -6.79 14.08
N LYS A 130 -13.54 -7.91 13.47
CA LYS A 130 -12.39 -8.71 13.92
C LYS A 130 -11.25 -8.56 12.94
N PHE A 131 -10.05 -8.37 13.46
CA PHE A 131 -8.84 -8.47 12.66
C PHE A 131 -8.61 -9.94 12.29
N GLY A 132 -8.70 -10.24 11.01
CA GLY A 132 -8.46 -11.55 10.44
C GLY A 132 -7.09 -11.64 9.77
N ASN A 133 -7.12 -11.80 8.46
CA ASN A 133 -5.92 -11.84 7.63
C ASN A 133 -5.27 -10.46 7.47
N VAL A 134 -4.00 -10.47 7.15
CA VAL A 134 -3.27 -9.32 6.61
C VAL A 134 -3.46 -9.35 5.10
N ASP A 135 -4.47 -8.61 4.62
CA ASP A 135 -4.83 -8.54 3.20
C ASP A 135 -4.49 -7.16 2.66
N GLY A 136 -3.83 -7.11 1.52
CA GLY A 136 -3.47 -5.84 0.88
C GLY A 136 -2.27 -5.93 -0.06
N LEU A 137 -1.78 -4.76 -0.45
CA LEU A 137 -0.62 -4.63 -1.31
C LEU A 137 0.65 -4.46 -0.50
N LEU A 138 1.66 -5.28 -0.79
CA LEU A 138 2.99 -5.19 -0.23
C LEU A 138 3.97 -4.71 -1.30
N LEU A 139 4.56 -3.54 -1.08
CA LEU A 139 5.61 -2.99 -1.92
C LEU A 139 6.95 -3.22 -1.25
N ILE A 140 7.88 -3.73 -2.02
CA ILE A 140 9.27 -3.95 -1.63
C ILE A 140 10.15 -3.04 -2.49
N ASP A 141 11.01 -2.26 -1.86
CA ASP A 141 11.94 -1.33 -2.51
C ASP A 141 11.24 -0.37 -3.49
N GLY A 142 10.08 0.16 -3.07
CA GLY A 142 9.28 1.08 -3.85
C GLY A 142 8.40 0.43 -4.92
N GLY A 143 8.33 -0.89 -4.98
CA GLY A 143 7.50 -1.66 -5.90
C GLY A 143 8.03 -1.76 -7.32
N LYS A 144 7.32 -2.50 -8.19
CA LYS A 144 7.71 -2.79 -9.59
C LYS A 144 8.12 -1.55 -10.39
N LYS A 145 7.46 -0.43 -10.15
CA LYS A 145 7.70 0.83 -10.87
C LYS A 145 9.09 1.42 -10.59
N ASN A 146 9.68 1.08 -9.45
CA ASN A 146 11.00 1.56 -9.01
C ASN A 146 12.07 0.46 -9.03
N GLY A 147 11.80 -0.66 -9.71
CA GLY A 147 12.73 -1.80 -9.79
C GLY A 147 12.65 -2.77 -8.63
N GLY A 148 11.72 -2.56 -7.69
CA GLY A 148 11.40 -3.49 -6.62
C GLY A 148 10.28 -4.46 -7.00
N ALA A 149 9.58 -5.00 -6.00
CA ALA A 149 8.47 -5.93 -6.18
C ALA A 149 7.16 -5.38 -5.61
N THR A 150 6.03 -5.77 -6.20
CA THR A 150 4.69 -5.49 -5.68
C THR A 150 3.92 -6.79 -5.62
N TYR A 151 3.42 -7.13 -4.43
CA TYR A 151 2.70 -8.37 -4.18
C TYR A 151 1.29 -8.11 -3.66
N GLN A 152 0.34 -8.92 -4.12
CA GLN A 152 -0.94 -9.09 -3.45
C GLN A 152 -0.72 -10.05 -2.28
N LEU A 153 -0.76 -9.53 -1.07
CA LEU A 153 -0.54 -10.28 0.16
C LEU A 153 -1.87 -10.69 0.78
N THR A 154 -2.00 -11.98 1.10
CA THR A 154 -3.05 -12.52 1.95
C THR A 154 -2.40 -13.52 2.88
N VAL A 155 -2.20 -13.13 4.14
CA VAL A 155 -1.55 -13.98 5.13
C VAL A 155 -2.29 -13.95 6.45
N THR A 156 -2.51 -15.13 7.04
CA THR A 156 -3.05 -15.23 8.40
C THR A 156 -1.91 -14.98 9.40
N PRO A 157 -2.00 -13.91 10.23
CA PRO A 157 -0.94 -13.60 11.16
C PRO A 157 -0.87 -14.64 12.28
N GLU A 158 0.33 -15.12 12.55
CA GLU A 158 0.62 -15.96 13.71
C GLU A 158 0.61 -15.11 14.99
N SER A 159 0.15 -15.68 16.11
CA SER A 159 0.32 -15.04 17.42
C SER A 159 1.76 -15.21 17.88
N GLY A 160 2.43 -14.11 18.22
CA GLY A 160 3.83 -14.19 18.62
C GLY A 160 4.35 -12.88 19.20
N SER A 161 5.63 -12.85 19.54
CA SER A 161 6.30 -11.65 20.02
C SER A 161 6.78 -10.79 18.85
N VAL A 162 6.41 -9.52 18.84
CA VAL A 162 7.05 -8.53 17.97
C VAL A 162 8.35 -8.08 18.65
N PRO A 163 9.50 -8.12 17.96
CA PRO A 163 10.77 -7.72 18.54
C PRO A 163 10.74 -6.34 19.19
N ALA A 164 11.44 -6.13 20.28
CA ALA A 164 11.43 -4.87 21.04
C ALA A 164 11.85 -3.65 20.17
N ALA A 165 12.80 -3.83 19.26
CA ALA A 165 13.21 -2.81 18.30
C ALA A 165 12.06 -2.38 17.38
N ALA A 166 11.27 -3.33 16.87
CA ALA A 166 10.08 -3.05 16.05
C ALA A 166 8.98 -2.38 16.90
N ALA A 167 8.87 -2.76 18.18
CA ALA A 167 7.92 -2.17 19.11
C ALA A 167 8.28 -0.73 19.47
N ALA A 168 9.54 -0.43 19.72
CA ALA A 168 10.02 0.92 20.03
C ALA A 168 9.82 1.90 18.88
N ALA A 169 10.00 1.44 17.64
CA ALA A 169 9.81 2.25 16.45
C ALA A 169 8.35 2.70 16.25
N VAL A 170 7.38 1.90 16.70
CA VAL A 170 5.95 2.23 16.61
C VAL A 170 5.49 3.15 17.77
N THR A 171 6.20 3.14 18.90
CA THR A 171 5.84 3.99 20.06
C THR A 171 6.46 5.38 20.03
N SER A 172 7.53 5.59 19.27
CA SER A 172 8.21 6.90 19.22
C SER A 172 7.52 7.96 18.34
N GLY A 173 6.39 7.64 17.70
CA GLY A 173 5.56 8.59 16.95
C GLY A 173 4.57 9.41 17.77
N GLY A 174 4.62 9.36 19.10
CA GLY A 174 3.72 10.11 19.97
C GLY A 174 4.36 10.51 21.28
N THR A 175 4.67 11.78 21.43
CA THR A 175 5.29 12.47 22.57
C THR A 175 6.80 12.30 22.71
N GLY A 176 7.55 12.71 21.72
CA GLY A 176 8.94 13.07 21.91
C GLY A 176 9.05 14.43 22.63
N THR A 177 9.18 14.43 23.93
CA THR A 177 9.94 15.49 24.59
C THR A 177 11.37 15.36 24.08
N PRO A 178 11.93 16.39 23.45
CA PRO A 178 13.32 16.37 23.04
C PRO A 178 14.19 16.57 24.28
N ASP A 179 14.56 15.49 24.94
CA ASP A 179 15.62 15.52 25.93
C ASP A 179 16.88 14.95 25.26
N GLY A 180 17.72 15.85 24.80
CA GLY A 180 18.97 15.49 24.12
C GLY A 180 19.56 16.64 23.32
N GLY A 181 20.00 17.73 23.97
CA GLY A 181 21.11 18.55 23.46
C GLY A 181 20.84 19.67 22.46
N LEU A 182 19.63 20.15 22.30
CA LEU A 182 19.40 21.52 21.83
C LEU A 182 19.28 22.41 23.05
N LYS A 183 20.35 23.20 23.31
CA LYS A 183 20.33 24.30 24.26
C LYS A 183 19.02 25.05 24.09
N GLN A 184 18.30 25.24 25.20
CA GLN A 184 17.13 26.10 25.32
C GLN A 184 17.23 27.30 24.36
N LEU A 185 16.57 27.23 23.23
CA LEU A 185 16.12 28.42 22.55
C LEU A 185 15.08 29.02 23.48
N THR A 186 15.53 29.91 24.33
CA THR A 186 14.70 30.59 25.28
C THR A 186 13.55 31.26 24.55
N PHE A 187 12.38 31.30 25.17
CA PHE A 187 11.20 32.04 24.70
C PHE A 187 11.53 33.42 24.11
N LEU A 188 12.60 34.03 24.60
CA LEU A 188 13.16 35.29 24.12
C LEU A 188 13.66 35.23 22.66
N THR A 189 14.32 34.15 22.23
CA THR A 189 14.79 34.03 20.83
C THR A 189 13.63 33.76 19.88
N ALA A 190 12.64 32.96 20.28
CA ALA A 190 11.43 32.76 19.49
C ALA A 190 10.61 34.06 19.34
N ALA A 191 10.48 34.84 20.39
CA ALA A 191 9.82 36.16 20.39
C ALA A 191 10.57 37.17 19.51
N LEU A 192 11.91 37.12 19.50
CA LEU A 192 12.74 38.02 18.69
C LEU A 192 12.58 37.71 17.18
N PHE A 193 12.49 36.41 16.79
CA PHE A 193 12.24 36.04 15.41
C PHE A 193 10.81 36.35 14.96
N ALA A 194 9.82 36.23 15.84
CA ALA A 194 8.45 36.65 15.56
C ALA A 194 8.33 38.18 15.38
N ALA A 195 9.03 38.98 16.20
CA ALA A 195 9.04 40.41 16.05
C ALA A 195 9.75 40.88 14.77
N LEU A 196 10.87 40.27 14.39
CA LEU A 196 11.58 40.56 13.14
C LEU A 196 10.79 40.16 11.92
N GLY A 197 10.08 38.99 11.95
CA GLY A 197 9.21 38.57 10.89
C GLY A 197 8.00 39.46 10.65
N GLY A 198 7.44 40.02 11.74
CA GLY A 198 6.33 40.97 11.66
C GLY A 198 6.71 42.34 11.07
N LEU A 199 7.99 42.75 11.17
CA LEU A 199 8.45 44.04 10.64
C LEU A 199 8.69 44.04 9.12
N ILE A 200 8.79 42.86 8.48
CA ILE A 200 9.02 42.72 7.02
C ILE A 200 7.70 42.64 6.26
N LEU A 201 6.57 42.43 6.94
CA LEU A 201 5.26 42.24 6.32
C LEU A 201 4.30 43.44 6.49
N ASN A 202 4.78 44.59 6.95
CA ASN A 202 3.94 45.80 7.00
C ASN A 202 4.50 46.91 6.09
#